data_bc0a3cb174243abd570390d41ed2c2b6
#
_entry.id   bc0a3cb174243abd570390d41ed2c2b6
#
_cell.length_a   1.000
_cell.length_b   1.000
_cell.length_c   1.000
_cell.angle_alpha   90.00
_cell.angle_beta   90.00
_cell.angle_gamma   90.00
#
_symmetry.space_group_name_H-M   'P 1'
#
loop_
_entity.id
_entity.type
_entity.pdbx_description
1 polymer ?
#
loop_
_entity_poly.entity_id
_entity_poly.type
_entity_poly.pdbx_seq_one_letter_code
_entity_poly.pdbx_strand_id
1 'polypeptide(L)'
;KELTYVSLNTHEILALSIFVVVYFFIISEIVHRTIIALLGAAVMIMSGILTQSKAISYVDFNTIGLLVGMMLIVSITAETGVFNYMALWSAQKVKARPLYLMGALAFLTAFCSGFLDNVTTVLLTVPVTFSICKKLKIPVYPFLLVQIMASNIGGTATMIGDPPNIMLSSAVPQLNFVAFLTHL
;
A
#
# COMPACT_ATOMS: atom_id res chain seq x y z
N LYS A 1 5.61 -39.33 7.61
CA LYS A 1 6.01 -37.95 7.20
C LYS A 1 7.23 -37.61 8.02
N GLU A 2 8.42 -37.81 7.44
CA GLU A 2 9.68 -37.39 8.06
C GLU A 2 9.73 -35.86 8.04
N LEU A 3 9.83 -35.28 9.23
CA LEU A 3 10.20 -33.88 9.40
C LEU A 3 11.70 -33.80 9.04
N THR A 4 11.98 -33.44 7.80
CA THR A 4 13.33 -33.12 7.36
C THR A 4 13.77 -31.89 8.13
N TYR A 5 14.66 -32.06 9.11
CA TYR A 5 15.32 -30.95 9.80
C TYR A 5 16.16 -30.22 8.76
N VAL A 6 15.68 -29.04 8.32
CA VAL A 6 16.46 -28.13 7.49
C VAL A 6 17.54 -27.55 8.37
N SER A 7 18.76 -28.10 8.30
CA SER A 7 19.92 -27.49 8.93
C SER A 7 20.22 -26.20 8.16
N LEU A 8 19.92 -25.05 8.76
CA LEU A 8 20.22 -23.75 8.19
C LEU A 8 21.74 -23.61 8.03
N ASN A 9 22.18 -23.31 6.82
CA ASN A 9 23.55 -22.98 6.52
C ASN A 9 23.97 -21.66 7.21
N THR A 10 25.25 -21.49 7.50
CA THR A 10 25.78 -20.26 8.13
C THR A 10 25.37 -19.00 7.37
N HIS A 11 25.32 -19.06 6.03
CA HIS A 11 24.85 -17.97 5.16
C HIS A 11 23.36 -17.65 5.35
N GLU A 12 22.53 -18.67 5.58
CA GLU A 12 21.08 -18.49 5.80
C GLU A 12 20.81 -17.87 7.15
N ILE A 13 21.57 -18.30 8.20
CA ILE A 13 21.48 -17.72 9.53
C ILE A 13 21.93 -16.24 9.51
N LEU A 14 23.02 -15.94 8.79
CA LEU A 14 23.52 -14.58 8.65
C LEU A 14 22.50 -13.69 7.88
N ALA A 15 21.92 -14.20 6.80
CA ALA A 15 20.88 -13.50 6.04
C ALA A 15 19.64 -13.19 6.91
N LEU A 16 19.19 -14.18 7.69
CA LEU A 16 18.07 -14.02 8.61
C LEU A 16 18.38 -13.00 9.70
N SER A 17 19.59 -13.02 10.24
CA SER A 17 20.03 -12.06 11.27
C SER A 17 20.04 -10.63 10.73
N ILE A 18 20.58 -10.41 9.53
CA ILE A 18 20.56 -9.09 8.87
C ILE A 18 19.12 -8.64 8.64
N PHE A 19 18.26 -9.53 8.15
CA PHE A 19 16.85 -9.22 7.93
C PHE A 19 16.14 -8.79 9.21
N VAL A 20 16.30 -9.54 10.30
CA VAL A 20 15.67 -9.21 11.60
C VAL A 20 16.16 -7.86 12.12
N VAL A 21 17.47 -7.58 12.02
CA VAL A 21 18.03 -6.29 12.44
C VAL A 21 17.48 -5.14 11.61
N VAL A 22 17.46 -5.29 10.28
CA VAL A 22 16.90 -4.28 9.37
C VAL A 22 15.42 -4.03 9.68
N TYR A 23 14.66 -5.09 9.91
CA TYR A 23 13.23 -4.99 10.21
C TYR A 23 12.99 -4.31 11.57
N PHE A 24 13.81 -4.60 12.57
CA PHE A 24 13.76 -3.92 13.86
C PHE A 24 13.97 -2.40 13.72
N PHE A 25 14.96 -1.98 12.93
CA PHE A 25 15.20 -0.55 12.69
C PHE A 25 14.08 0.10 11.87
N ILE A 26 13.47 -0.62 10.92
CA ILE A 26 12.31 -0.13 10.16
C ILE A 26 11.12 0.14 11.08
N ILE A 27 10.83 -0.79 12.01
CA ILE A 27 9.74 -0.65 12.98
C ILE A 27 10.02 0.47 14.00
N SER A 28 11.29 0.68 14.36
CA SER A 28 11.67 1.72 15.31
C SER A 28 11.49 3.15 14.78
N GLU A 29 11.32 3.34 13.47
CA GLU A 29 11.15 4.63 12.78
C GLU A 29 12.20 5.71 13.11
N ILE A 30 13.34 5.31 13.70
CA ILE A 30 14.43 6.22 14.08
C ILE A 30 15.10 6.82 12.83
N VAL A 31 15.22 6.02 11.77
CA VAL A 31 15.79 6.38 10.48
C VAL A 31 14.80 6.06 9.38
N HIS A 32 14.84 6.84 8.31
CA HIS A 32 13.93 6.62 7.17
C HIS A 32 14.04 5.19 6.63
N ARG A 33 12.90 4.49 6.57
CA ARG A 33 12.82 3.05 6.21
C ARG A 33 13.55 2.70 4.91
N THR A 34 13.56 3.59 3.91
CA THR A 34 14.27 3.37 2.63
C THR A 34 15.78 3.30 2.83
N ILE A 35 16.35 4.14 3.70
CA ILE A 35 17.78 4.15 3.98
C ILE A 35 18.18 2.84 4.67
N ILE A 36 17.42 2.41 5.65
CA ILE A 36 17.68 1.15 6.38
C ILE A 36 17.59 -0.05 5.43
N ALA A 37 16.58 -0.10 4.57
CA ALA A 37 16.42 -1.18 3.59
C ALA A 37 17.61 -1.23 2.60
N LEU A 38 18.06 -0.07 2.08
CA LEU A 38 19.21 0.01 1.19
C LEU A 38 20.51 -0.39 1.88
N LEU A 39 20.71 0.03 3.13
CA LEU A 39 21.87 -0.40 3.93
C LEU A 39 21.86 -1.90 4.18
N GLY A 40 20.70 -2.47 4.50
CA GLY A 40 20.56 -3.92 4.67
C GLY A 40 20.90 -4.69 3.39
N ALA A 41 20.44 -4.23 2.24
CA ALA A 41 20.78 -4.82 0.95
C ALA A 41 22.28 -4.69 0.66
N ALA A 42 22.90 -3.54 0.94
CA ALA A 42 24.34 -3.34 0.79
C ALA A 42 25.15 -4.29 1.69
N VAL A 43 24.75 -4.47 2.94
CA VAL A 43 25.40 -5.40 3.88
C VAL A 43 25.30 -6.85 3.38
N MET A 44 24.14 -7.27 2.82
CA MET A 44 23.97 -8.60 2.23
C MET A 44 24.90 -8.84 1.03
N ILE A 45 25.12 -7.82 0.22
CA ILE A 45 26.06 -7.90 -0.94
C ILE A 45 27.50 -7.94 -0.43
N MET A 46 27.86 -7.08 0.53
CA MET A 46 29.23 -7.01 1.09
C MET A 46 29.62 -8.27 1.86
N SER A 47 28.67 -8.92 2.53
CA SER A 47 28.89 -10.20 3.22
C SER A 47 29.01 -11.40 2.30
N GLY A 48 28.86 -11.21 0.97
CA GLY A 48 28.98 -12.29 -0.03
C GLY A 48 27.78 -13.26 -0.07
N ILE A 49 26.71 -12.98 0.70
CA ILE A 49 25.48 -13.79 0.69
C ILE A 49 24.78 -13.63 -0.66
N LEU A 50 24.78 -12.41 -1.19
CA LEU A 50 24.15 -12.08 -2.48
C LEU A 50 25.18 -11.47 -3.43
N THR A 51 25.24 -11.96 -4.67
CA THR A 51 26.00 -11.28 -5.71
C THR A 51 25.21 -10.09 -6.24
N GLN A 52 25.89 -9.04 -6.65
CA GLN A 52 25.24 -7.83 -7.17
C GLN A 52 24.29 -8.13 -8.35
N SER A 53 24.68 -9.02 -9.26
CA SER A 53 23.83 -9.41 -10.38
C SER A 53 22.53 -10.12 -9.93
N LYS A 54 22.61 -10.98 -8.93
CA LYS A 54 21.42 -11.61 -8.32
C LYS A 54 20.55 -10.57 -7.58
N ALA A 55 21.17 -9.64 -6.85
CA ALA A 55 20.43 -8.58 -6.16
C ALA A 55 19.59 -7.76 -7.15
N ILE A 56 20.16 -7.38 -8.30
CA ILE A 56 19.46 -6.64 -9.35
C ILE A 56 18.37 -7.49 -10.00
N SER A 57 18.60 -8.79 -10.20
CA SER A 57 17.58 -9.67 -10.81
C SER A 57 16.35 -9.92 -9.94
N TYR A 58 16.47 -9.69 -8.62
CA TYR A 58 15.33 -9.77 -7.71
C TYR A 58 14.49 -8.49 -7.66
N VAL A 59 14.97 -7.39 -8.28
CA VAL A 59 14.18 -6.17 -8.40
C VAL A 59 13.15 -6.35 -9.52
N ASP A 60 11.88 -6.35 -9.15
CA ASP A 60 10.79 -6.40 -10.13
C ASP A 60 10.55 -5.04 -10.75
N PHE A 61 11.23 -4.79 -11.88
CA PHE A 61 11.10 -3.54 -12.63
C PHE A 61 9.70 -3.35 -13.24
N ASN A 62 8.94 -4.43 -13.46
CA ASN A 62 7.56 -4.33 -13.95
C ASN A 62 6.67 -3.73 -12.87
N THR A 63 6.79 -4.20 -11.63
CA THR A 63 6.08 -3.64 -10.48
C THR A 63 6.45 -2.17 -10.28
N ILE A 64 7.74 -1.82 -10.32
CA ILE A 64 8.20 -0.43 -10.19
C ILE A 64 7.63 0.44 -11.31
N GLY A 65 7.70 0.00 -12.56
CA GLY A 65 7.17 0.71 -13.73
C GLY A 65 5.67 0.95 -13.63
N LEU A 66 4.92 -0.05 -13.20
CA LEU A 66 3.47 0.07 -12.99
C LEU A 66 3.15 1.05 -11.87
N LEU A 67 3.84 0.98 -10.74
CA LEU A 67 3.64 1.91 -9.62
C LEU A 67 3.93 3.36 -10.02
N VAL A 68 5.05 3.61 -10.69
CA VAL A 68 5.41 4.95 -11.16
C VAL A 68 4.37 5.46 -12.17
N GLY A 69 3.97 4.64 -13.14
CA GLY A 69 2.95 5.01 -14.13
C GLY A 69 1.63 5.35 -13.47
N MET A 70 1.19 4.53 -12.50
CA MET A 70 -0.04 4.77 -11.76
C MET A 70 0.03 6.05 -10.92
N MET A 71 1.15 6.29 -10.22
CA MET A 71 1.35 7.53 -9.46
C MET A 71 1.26 8.78 -10.34
N LEU A 72 1.82 8.74 -11.55
CA LEU A 72 1.74 9.86 -12.50
C LEU A 72 0.30 10.11 -12.95
N ILE A 73 -0.45 9.06 -13.34
CA ILE A 73 -1.85 9.17 -13.75
C ILE A 73 -2.69 9.73 -12.61
N VAL A 74 -2.49 9.22 -11.40
CA VAL A 74 -3.24 9.66 -10.21
C VAL A 74 -2.92 11.10 -9.86
N SER A 75 -1.66 11.51 -9.92
CA SER A 75 -1.23 12.89 -9.66
C SER A 75 -1.93 13.87 -10.61
N ILE A 76 -1.92 13.59 -11.92
CA ILE A 76 -2.60 14.39 -12.92
C ILE A 76 -4.12 14.42 -12.67
N THR A 77 -4.71 13.26 -12.36
CA THR A 77 -6.14 13.16 -12.07
C THR A 77 -6.53 13.92 -10.80
N ALA A 78 -5.67 13.92 -9.78
CA ALA A 78 -5.88 14.67 -8.54
C ALA A 78 -5.97 16.17 -8.78
N GLU A 79 -5.12 16.72 -9.66
CA GLU A 79 -5.13 18.13 -10.03
C GLU A 79 -6.43 18.57 -10.70
N THR A 80 -7.15 17.67 -11.36
CA THR A 80 -8.47 17.98 -11.95
C THR A 80 -9.56 18.23 -10.92
N GLY A 81 -9.33 17.90 -9.65
CA GLY A 81 -10.30 18.05 -8.56
C GLY A 81 -11.41 17.00 -8.54
N VAL A 82 -11.31 15.94 -9.36
CA VAL A 82 -12.33 14.90 -9.45
C VAL A 82 -12.62 14.24 -8.11
N PHE A 83 -11.59 13.96 -7.28
CA PHE A 83 -11.77 13.38 -5.96
C PHE A 83 -12.50 14.31 -4.99
N ASN A 84 -12.21 15.62 -5.06
CA ASN A 84 -12.93 16.64 -4.31
C ASN A 84 -14.41 16.67 -4.70
N TYR A 85 -14.69 16.62 -6.00
CA TYR A 85 -16.05 16.59 -6.52
C TYR A 85 -16.80 15.35 -6.03
N MET A 86 -16.22 14.17 -6.16
CA MET A 86 -16.83 12.90 -5.74
C MET A 86 -17.14 12.89 -4.22
N ALA A 87 -16.23 13.38 -3.39
CA ALA A 87 -16.44 13.44 -1.95
C ALA A 87 -17.52 14.46 -1.55
N LEU A 88 -17.53 15.64 -2.18
CA LEU A 88 -18.59 16.66 -1.97
C LEU A 88 -19.95 16.18 -2.46
N TRP A 89 -20.00 15.55 -3.63
CA TRP A 89 -21.24 14.96 -4.16
C TRP A 89 -21.79 13.87 -3.23
N SER A 90 -20.92 12.99 -2.72
CA SER A 90 -21.30 11.97 -1.73
C SER A 90 -21.86 12.59 -0.45
N ALA A 91 -21.24 13.67 0.05
CA ALA A 91 -21.69 14.37 1.23
C ALA A 91 -23.08 15.02 1.02
N GLN A 92 -23.31 15.61 -0.13
CA GLN A 92 -24.61 16.22 -0.48
C GLN A 92 -25.72 15.16 -0.57
N LYS A 93 -25.43 14.01 -1.21
CA LYS A 93 -26.41 12.93 -1.41
C LYS A 93 -26.91 12.33 -0.09
N VAL A 94 -26.07 12.27 0.94
CA VAL A 94 -26.42 11.76 2.27
C VAL A 94 -26.95 12.86 3.20
N LYS A 95 -27.25 14.06 2.66
CA LYS A 95 -27.75 15.23 3.41
C LYS A 95 -26.89 15.56 4.63
N ALA A 96 -25.59 15.35 4.54
CA ALA A 96 -24.58 15.61 5.58
C ALA A 96 -24.88 14.99 6.95
N ARG A 97 -25.68 13.92 7.02
CA ARG A 97 -25.90 13.17 8.27
C ARG A 97 -24.61 12.44 8.66
N PRO A 98 -24.03 12.62 9.86
CA PRO A 98 -22.68 12.18 10.17
C PRO A 98 -22.42 10.69 9.93
N LEU A 99 -23.33 9.81 10.33
CA LEU A 99 -23.18 8.36 10.18
C LEU A 99 -23.22 7.93 8.69
N TYR A 100 -24.18 8.45 7.94
CA TYR A 100 -24.28 8.17 6.50
C TYR A 100 -23.14 8.78 5.71
N LEU A 101 -22.66 9.96 6.13
CA LEU A 101 -21.50 10.62 5.54
C LEU A 101 -20.24 9.78 5.75
N MET A 102 -20.04 9.25 6.96
CA MET A 102 -18.92 8.37 7.27
C MET A 102 -18.94 7.12 6.38
N GLY A 103 -20.11 6.46 6.25
CA GLY A 103 -20.26 5.29 5.37
C GLY A 103 -20.03 5.63 3.89
N ALA A 104 -20.54 6.77 3.40
CA ALA A 104 -20.37 7.19 2.02
C ALA A 104 -18.90 7.53 1.69
N LEU A 105 -18.19 8.23 2.60
CA LEU A 105 -16.77 8.53 2.43
C LEU A 105 -15.92 7.27 2.55
N ALA A 106 -16.25 6.34 3.46
CA ALA A 106 -15.58 5.06 3.55
C ALA A 106 -15.74 4.23 2.28
N PHE A 107 -16.96 4.13 1.76
CA PHE A 107 -17.22 3.43 0.51
C PHE A 107 -16.47 4.05 -0.69
N LEU A 108 -16.50 5.39 -0.79
CA LEU A 108 -15.76 6.11 -1.81
C LEU A 108 -14.26 5.83 -1.72
N THR A 109 -13.71 5.88 -0.49
CA THR A 109 -12.29 5.62 -0.25
C THR A 109 -11.94 4.17 -0.61
N ALA A 110 -12.73 3.18 -0.19
CA ALA A 110 -12.51 1.78 -0.55
C ALA A 110 -12.57 1.57 -2.07
N PHE A 111 -13.57 2.15 -2.73
CA PHE A 111 -13.72 2.06 -4.19
C PHE A 111 -12.52 2.66 -4.92
N CYS A 112 -12.11 3.87 -4.55
CA CYS A 112 -10.92 4.51 -5.15
C CYS A 112 -9.65 3.71 -4.88
N SER A 113 -9.47 3.17 -3.67
CA SER A 113 -8.30 2.39 -3.28
C SER A 113 -8.19 1.05 -4.02
N GLY A 114 -9.28 0.53 -4.54
CA GLY A 114 -9.25 -0.64 -5.41
C GLY A 114 -8.56 -0.38 -6.77
N PHE A 115 -8.46 0.87 -7.19
CA PHE A 115 -7.83 1.28 -8.46
C PHE A 115 -6.57 2.13 -8.25
N LEU A 116 -6.42 2.72 -7.07
CA LEU A 116 -5.28 3.53 -6.65
C LEU A 116 -4.62 2.82 -5.48
N ASP A 117 -3.37 3.15 -5.20
CA ASP A 117 -2.76 2.66 -3.97
C ASP A 117 -3.45 3.27 -2.73
N ASN A 118 -3.46 2.51 -1.64
CA ASN A 118 -4.13 2.87 -0.39
C ASN A 118 -3.60 4.18 0.22
N VAL A 119 -2.30 4.44 0.14
CA VAL A 119 -1.67 5.65 0.70
C VAL A 119 -2.11 6.89 -0.08
N THR A 120 -2.01 6.85 -1.42
CA THR A 120 -2.42 7.97 -2.28
C THR A 120 -3.92 8.25 -2.14
N THR A 121 -4.75 7.21 -2.06
CA THR A 121 -6.20 7.37 -1.85
C THR A 121 -6.51 8.11 -0.55
N VAL A 122 -5.84 7.76 0.54
CA VAL A 122 -6.01 8.44 1.84
C VAL A 122 -5.53 9.88 1.75
N LEU A 123 -4.34 10.13 1.15
CA LEU A 123 -3.81 11.49 0.98
C LEU A 123 -4.74 12.40 0.19
N LEU A 124 -5.48 11.86 -0.78
CA LEU A 124 -6.44 12.61 -1.58
C LEU A 124 -7.78 12.86 -0.85
N THR A 125 -8.26 11.88 -0.10
CA THR A 125 -9.58 11.95 0.54
C THR A 125 -9.56 12.68 1.88
N VAL A 126 -8.46 12.62 2.63
CA VAL A 126 -8.32 13.24 3.96
C VAL A 126 -8.52 14.76 3.96
N PRO A 127 -7.90 15.57 3.10
CA PRO A 127 -8.10 17.02 3.07
C PRO A 127 -9.56 17.41 2.84
N VAL A 128 -10.27 16.66 1.99
CA VAL A 128 -11.69 16.89 1.72
C VAL A 128 -12.53 16.56 2.94
N THR A 129 -12.24 15.46 3.60
CA THR A 129 -12.90 15.04 4.84
C THR A 129 -12.72 16.09 5.94
N PHE A 130 -11.50 16.62 6.10
CA PHE A 130 -11.25 17.73 7.02
C PHE A 130 -12.12 18.95 6.71
N SER A 131 -12.21 19.34 5.44
CA SER A 131 -13.00 20.48 5.01
C SER A 131 -14.50 20.29 5.30
N ILE A 132 -15.02 19.09 5.02
CA ILE A 132 -16.43 18.76 5.26
C ILE A 132 -16.71 18.73 6.78
N CYS A 133 -15.90 18.02 7.56
CA CYS A 133 -16.09 17.91 9.01
C CYS A 133 -16.00 19.28 9.71
N LYS A 134 -15.07 20.14 9.28
CA LYS A 134 -14.94 21.51 9.78
C LYS A 134 -16.20 22.34 9.51
N LYS A 135 -16.75 22.25 8.29
CA LYS A 135 -18.00 22.95 7.94
C LYS A 135 -19.20 22.46 8.74
N LEU A 136 -19.27 21.15 9.00
CA LEU A 136 -20.35 20.53 9.75
C LEU A 136 -20.15 20.59 11.27
N LYS A 137 -18.99 21.09 11.75
CA LYS A 137 -18.60 21.13 13.17
C LYS A 137 -18.68 19.75 13.86
N ILE A 138 -18.26 18.71 13.16
CA ILE A 138 -18.22 17.33 13.67
C ILE A 138 -16.77 16.86 13.85
N PRO A 139 -16.51 15.91 14.78
CA PRO A 139 -15.16 15.39 15.00
C PRO A 139 -14.65 14.64 13.78
N VAL A 140 -13.42 14.94 13.36
CA VAL A 140 -12.78 14.36 12.17
C VAL A 140 -12.24 12.93 12.44
N TYR A 141 -11.78 12.66 13.65
CA TYR A 141 -11.06 11.43 14.02
C TYR A 141 -11.77 10.14 13.60
N PRO A 142 -13.07 9.93 13.87
CA PRO A 142 -13.75 8.70 13.46
C PRO A 142 -13.77 8.50 11.95
N PHE A 143 -13.90 9.60 11.20
CA PHE A 143 -13.90 9.56 9.73
C PHE A 143 -12.56 9.10 9.17
N LEU A 144 -11.45 9.63 9.72
CA LEU A 144 -10.11 9.25 9.30
C LEU A 144 -9.82 7.77 9.56
N LEU A 145 -10.16 7.28 10.76
CA LEU A 145 -9.97 5.87 11.11
C LEU A 145 -10.72 4.95 10.16
N VAL A 146 -11.99 5.24 9.91
CA VAL A 146 -12.81 4.43 9.01
C VAL A 146 -12.30 4.50 7.57
N GLN A 147 -11.83 5.66 7.10
CA GLN A 147 -11.27 5.81 5.76
C GLN A 147 -9.93 5.06 5.60
N ILE A 148 -9.06 5.08 6.60
CA ILE A 148 -7.81 4.30 6.58
C ILE A 148 -8.12 2.80 6.51
N MET A 149 -9.06 2.32 7.31
CA MET A 149 -9.49 0.90 7.25
C MET A 149 -10.13 0.58 5.89
N ALA A 150 -10.99 1.46 5.40
CA ALA A 150 -11.67 1.29 4.11
C ALA A 150 -10.68 1.28 2.94
N SER A 151 -9.62 2.11 2.97
CA SER A 151 -8.60 2.13 1.92
C SER A 151 -7.81 0.82 1.89
N ASN A 152 -7.44 0.26 3.05
CA ASN A 152 -6.75 -1.02 3.10
C ASN A 152 -7.62 -2.16 2.59
N ILE A 153 -8.91 -2.20 2.97
CA ILE A 153 -9.87 -3.21 2.49
C ILE A 153 -10.06 -3.07 0.97
N GLY A 154 -10.22 -1.84 0.46
CA GLY A 154 -10.37 -1.59 -0.97
C GLY A 154 -9.10 -1.95 -1.76
N GLY A 155 -7.92 -1.60 -1.23
CA GLY A 155 -6.64 -1.93 -1.85
C GLY A 155 -6.36 -3.42 -1.96
N THR A 156 -6.77 -4.20 -0.96
CA THR A 156 -6.61 -5.67 -1.00
C THR A 156 -7.59 -6.35 -1.96
N ALA A 157 -8.69 -5.71 -2.31
CA ALA A 157 -9.71 -6.29 -3.19
C ALA A 157 -9.27 -6.42 -4.65
N THR A 158 -8.23 -5.71 -5.09
CA THR A 158 -7.75 -5.78 -6.47
C THR A 158 -6.25 -6.02 -6.55
N MET A 159 -5.81 -6.51 -7.68
CA MET A 159 -4.40 -6.73 -7.96
C MET A 159 -3.58 -5.44 -7.96
N ILE A 160 -4.17 -4.30 -8.29
CA ILE A 160 -3.48 -3.02 -8.50
C ILE A 160 -3.50 -2.15 -7.23
N GLY A 161 -4.46 -2.36 -6.33
CA GLY A 161 -4.71 -1.50 -5.18
C GLY A 161 -3.61 -1.51 -4.11
N ASP A 162 -2.71 -2.49 -4.12
CA ASP A 162 -1.63 -2.56 -3.14
C ASP A 162 -0.34 -3.14 -3.77
N PRO A 163 0.85 -2.55 -3.54
CA PRO A 163 2.11 -3.05 -4.09
C PRO A 163 2.39 -4.55 -3.86
N PRO A 164 2.12 -5.15 -2.68
CA PRO A 164 2.29 -6.58 -2.48
C PRO A 164 1.44 -7.44 -3.42
N ASN A 165 0.24 -6.99 -3.78
CA ASN A 165 -0.65 -7.71 -4.69
C ASN A 165 -0.07 -7.74 -6.12
N ILE A 166 0.53 -6.63 -6.56
CA ILE A 166 1.21 -6.53 -7.85
C ILE A 166 2.40 -7.50 -7.89
N MET A 167 3.21 -7.51 -6.82
CA MET A 167 4.36 -8.42 -6.71
C MET A 167 3.93 -9.89 -6.73
N LEU A 168 2.85 -10.23 -6.02
CA LEU A 168 2.30 -11.59 -6.01
C LEU A 168 1.83 -12.01 -7.40
N SER A 169 1.13 -11.13 -8.10
CA SER A 169 0.67 -11.38 -9.47
C SER A 169 1.84 -11.52 -10.46
N SER A 170 2.88 -10.73 -10.30
CA SER A 170 4.11 -10.84 -11.10
C SER A 170 4.83 -12.18 -10.88
N ALA A 171 4.79 -12.70 -9.64
CA ALA A 171 5.41 -13.98 -9.28
C ALA A 171 4.57 -15.20 -9.70
N VAL A 172 3.25 -15.06 -9.81
CA VAL A 172 2.30 -16.15 -10.11
C VAL A 172 1.50 -15.84 -11.39
N PRO A 173 1.94 -16.27 -12.58
CA PRO A 173 1.31 -15.92 -13.87
C PRO A 173 -0.16 -16.32 -14.02
N GLN A 174 -0.64 -17.26 -13.20
CA GLN A 174 -2.05 -17.68 -13.20
C GLN A 174 -2.98 -16.66 -12.52
N LEU A 175 -2.44 -15.80 -11.66
CA LEU A 175 -3.17 -14.73 -10.97
C LEU A 175 -3.32 -13.52 -11.90
N ASN A 176 -4.22 -13.62 -12.87
CA ASN A 176 -4.62 -12.44 -13.65
C ASN A 176 -5.62 -11.58 -12.86
N PHE A 177 -5.90 -10.38 -13.33
CA PHE A 177 -6.79 -9.42 -12.66
C PHE A 177 -8.18 -10.01 -12.33
N VAL A 178 -8.76 -10.78 -13.24
CA VAL A 178 -10.08 -11.40 -13.05
C VAL A 178 -10.01 -12.53 -12.02
N ALA A 179 -8.97 -13.36 -12.07
CA ALA A 179 -8.78 -14.43 -11.10
C ALA A 179 -8.57 -13.87 -9.68
N PHE A 180 -7.83 -12.77 -9.56
CA PHE A 180 -7.62 -12.08 -8.28
C PHE A 180 -8.95 -11.60 -7.69
N LEU A 181 -9.78 -10.95 -8.51
CA LEU A 181 -11.08 -10.41 -8.08
C LEU A 181 -12.12 -11.51 -7.74
N THR A 182 -12.01 -12.71 -8.33
CA THR A 182 -13.00 -13.79 -8.14
C THR A 182 -12.61 -14.80 -7.07
N HIS A 183 -11.35 -14.87 -6.67
CA HIS A 183 -10.85 -15.87 -5.70
C HIS A 183 -10.42 -15.28 -4.36
N LEU A 184 -10.43 -13.98 -4.21
CA LEU A 184 -10.26 -13.25 -2.95
C LEU A 184 -11.57 -12.62 -2.52
#